data_c3a621482679c8726f0532b1eea97e9d
#
_entry.id   c3a621482679c8726f0532b1eea97e9d
#
_cell.length_a   1.000
_cell.length_b   1.000
_cell.length_c   1.000
_cell.angle_alpha   90.00
_cell.angle_beta   90.00
_cell.angle_gamma   90.00
#
_symmetry.space_group_name_H-M   'P 1'
#
loop_
_entity.id
_entity.type
_entity.pdbx_description
1 polymer ?
#
loop_
_entity_poly.entity_id
_entity_poly.type
_entity_poly.pdbx_seq_one_letter_code
_entity_poly.pdbx_strand_id
1 'polypeptide(L)'
;VSQLLVEVYQAQPKVAQRVQKWFADNPKLVILDGSRSIRVPHPEKYGKVLKIKGAGFMGGAIRFGVHHRTGPHSTTFDFDGRRMQDIASGHNNAFLGAASFQQAAVEFATSQKLASLGYSVVPCIGYGRVQQGDHVSWFSLFEYEKDWINVDESLEANIENGRLIVELAVKHNLVGYFWYIQAQKGQWLLKDLHPFREVSPLNMSQISWVLQVIAALYTRCWACRHFGAGLDMPIDPDELASIPLKGILADASAQDYRDLKLNIVQPYIQRDPHDFSINRLFDSLCASRVGQVLLDICPDTYARWHECGKQ
;
A
#
# COMPACT_ATOMS: atom_id res chain seq x y z
N VAL A 1 -10.91 -24.40 -24.68
CA VAL A 1 -10.68 -23.13 -23.95
C VAL A 1 -11.60 -23.17 -22.75
N SER A 2 -11.05 -23.24 -21.52
CA SER A 2 -11.83 -23.22 -20.29
C SER A 2 -12.63 -21.90 -20.21
N GLN A 3 -13.90 -22.02 -19.88
CA GLN A 3 -14.81 -20.87 -19.75
C GLN A 3 -14.29 -19.94 -18.63
N LEU A 4 -14.28 -18.64 -18.89
CA LEU A 4 -13.96 -17.63 -17.89
C LEU A 4 -15.18 -17.44 -16.97
N LEU A 5 -15.02 -17.66 -15.69
CA LEU A 5 -16.04 -17.39 -14.66
C LEU A 5 -15.65 -16.12 -13.90
N VAL A 6 -16.59 -15.18 -13.80
CA VAL A 6 -16.40 -13.91 -13.09
C VAL A 6 -17.51 -13.74 -12.05
N GLU A 7 -17.10 -13.60 -10.80
CA GLU A 7 -17.99 -13.30 -9.69
C GLU A 7 -17.65 -11.92 -9.12
N VAL A 8 -18.67 -11.15 -8.80
CA VAL A 8 -18.53 -9.80 -8.23
C VAL A 8 -19.34 -9.73 -6.94
N TYR A 9 -18.70 -9.26 -5.89
CA TYR A 9 -19.26 -9.17 -4.55
C TYR A 9 -19.40 -7.70 -4.12
N GLN A 10 -20.42 -7.42 -3.31
CA GLN A 10 -20.70 -6.11 -2.69
C GLN A 10 -21.05 -4.96 -3.68
N ALA A 11 -20.90 -5.16 -4.96
CA ALA A 11 -21.23 -4.15 -5.96
C ALA A 11 -22.73 -4.19 -6.33
N GLN A 12 -23.23 -3.06 -6.81
CA GLN A 12 -24.60 -2.97 -7.36
C GLN A 12 -24.75 -3.89 -8.57
N PRO A 13 -25.95 -4.48 -8.80
CA PRO A 13 -26.16 -5.48 -9.87
C PRO A 13 -25.74 -5.02 -11.26
N LYS A 14 -26.05 -3.77 -11.66
CA LYS A 14 -25.67 -3.25 -12.98
C LYS A 14 -24.15 -3.07 -13.12
N VAL A 15 -23.48 -2.70 -12.03
CA VAL A 15 -22.01 -2.63 -11.99
C VAL A 15 -21.42 -4.03 -12.14
N ALA A 16 -21.92 -5.00 -11.39
CA ALA A 16 -21.49 -6.39 -11.50
C ALA A 16 -21.66 -6.94 -12.92
N GLN A 17 -22.84 -6.74 -13.53
CA GLN A 17 -23.10 -7.13 -14.92
C GLN A 17 -22.14 -6.46 -15.90
N ARG A 18 -21.84 -5.17 -15.73
CA ARG A 18 -20.89 -4.45 -16.58
C ARG A 18 -19.49 -5.04 -16.51
N VAL A 19 -19.02 -5.39 -15.31
CA VAL A 19 -17.72 -6.02 -15.09
C VAL A 19 -17.69 -7.41 -15.71
N GLN A 20 -18.70 -8.25 -15.45
CA GLN A 20 -18.81 -9.59 -16.01
C GLN A 20 -18.82 -9.56 -17.54
N LYS A 21 -19.62 -8.63 -18.14
CA LYS A 21 -19.66 -8.44 -19.58
C LYS A 21 -18.28 -8.06 -20.15
N TRP A 22 -17.55 -7.14 -19.47
CA TRP A 22 -16.24 -6.74 -19.94
C TRP A 22 -15.28 -7.94 -20.01
N PHE A 23 -15.24 -8.80 -18.98
CA PHE A 23 -14.42 -10.00 -18.99
C PHE A 23 -14.85 -11.01 -20.05
N ALA A 24 -16.15 -11.16 -20.29
CA ALA A 24 -16.67 -12.04 -21.34
C ALA A 24 -16.27 -11.55 -22.74
N ASP A 25 -16.29 -10.25 -22.97
CA ASP A 25 -15.91 -9.62 -24.23
C ASP A 25 -14.36 -9.61 -24.41
N ASN A 26 -13.59 -9.80 -23.36
CA ASN A 26 -12.11 -9.76 -23.35
C ASN A 26 -11.51 -11.03 -22.72
N PRO A 27 -11.75 -12.22 -23.29
CA PRO A 27 -11.33 -13.49 -22.69
C PRO A 27 -9.80 -13.69 -22.70
N LYS A 28 -9.07 -12.87 -23.47
CA LYS A 28 -7.60 -12.81 -23.48
C LYS A 28 -7.21 -11.49 -22.84
N LEU A 29 -6.93 -11.54 -21.55
CA LEU A 29 -6.49 -10.35 -20.83
C LEU A 29 -5.10 -9.93 -21.33
N VAL A 30 -5.02 -8.74 -21.89
CA VAL A 30 -3.77 -8.14 -22.37
C VAL A 30 -3.34 -7.08 -21.37
N ILE A 31 -2.07 -7.12 -20.96
CA ILE A 31 -1.50 -6.04 -20.15
C ILE A 31 -1.39 -4.78 -21.00
N LEU A 32 -2.04 -3.73 -20.52
CA LEU A 32 -1.85 -2.40 -21.04
C LEU A 32 -0.78 -1.70 -20.20
N ASP A 33 0.38 -1.49 -20.79
CA ASP A 33 1.47 -0.61 -20.33
C ASP A 33 1.72 -0.56 -18.80
N GLY A 34 2.08 -1.68 -18.22
CA GLY A 34 2.54 -1.75 -16.82
C GLY A 34 1.44 -1.51 -15.77
N SER A 35 0.18 -1.33 -16.19
CA SER A 35 -0.94 -1.18 -15.27
C SER A 35 -1.60 -2.52 -14.98
N ARG A 36 -1.74 -2.86 -13.70
CA ARG A 36 -2.58 -3.99 -13.26
C ARG A 36 -4.07 -3.61 -13.15
N SER A 37 -4.48 -2.51 -13.78
CA SER A 37 -5.82 -1.96 -13.67
C SER A 37 -6.41 -1.72 -15.03
N ILE A 38 -7.70 -2.01 -15.14
CA ILE A 38 -8.52 -1.75 -16.31
C ILE A 38 -9.52 -0.68 -15.96
N ARG A 39 -9.86 0.20 -16.92
CA ARG A 39 -10.91 1.19 -16.77
C ARG A 39 -12.01 0.92 -17.78
N VAL A 40 -13.25 0.83 -17.29
CA VAL A 40 -14.45 0.69 -18.13
C VAL A 40 -15.46 1.78 -17.80
N PRO A 41 -16.25 2.26 -18.76
CA PRO A 41 -17.28 3.26 -18.46
C PRO A 41 -18.27 2.76 -17.40
N HIS A 42 -18.62 3.64 -16.45
CA HIS A 42 -19.64 3.33 -15.45
C HIS A 42 -21.01 3.15 -16.12
N PRO A 43 -21.78 2.10 -15.78
CA PRO A 43 -23.05 1.79 -16.49
C PRO A 43 -24.16 2.81 -16.23
N GLU A 44 -24.11 3.54 -15.13
CA GLU A 44 -25.19 4.43 -14.67
C GLU A 44 -24.76 5.87 -14.43
N LYS A 45 -23.45 6.15 -14.35
CA LYS A 45 -22.95 7.48 -14.01
C LYS A 45 -22.11 8.04 -15.16
N TYR A 46 -22.66 9.02 -15.85
CA TYR A 46 -21.94 9.70 -16.94
C TYR A 46 -20.69 10.41 -16.36
N GLY A 47 -19.59 10.35 -17.08
CA GLY A 47 -18.32 10.95 -16.65
C GLY A 47 -17.48 10.09 -15.70
N LYS A 48 -18.07 9.06 -15.09
CA LYS A 48 -17.36 8.14 -14.22
C LYS A 48 -16.88 6.88 -14.93
N VAL A 49 -15.85 6.28 -14.38
CA VAL A 49 -15.30 4.99 -14.84
C VAL A 49 -15.20 4.02 -13.65
N LEU A 50 -15.38 2.75 -13.95
CA LEU A 50 -15.05 1.67 -13.04
C LEU A 50 -13.58 1.30 -13.29
N LYS A 51 -12.77 1.32 -12.24
CA LYS A 51 -11.40 0.81 -12.25
C LYS A 51 -11.38 -0.57 -11.62
N ILE A 52 -11.00 -1.57 -12.40
CA ILE A 52 -10.83 -2.97 -11.97
C ILE A 52 -9.34 -3.15 -11.72
N LYS A 53 -8.93 -3.31 -10.45
CA LYS A 53 -7.53 -3.40 -10.03
C LYS A 53 -7.20 -4.80 -9.56
N GLY A 54 -6.15 -5.41 -10.11
CA GLY A 54 -5.69 -6.72 -9.70
C GLY A 54 -6.34 -7.88 -10.47
N ALA A 55 -7.06 -7.60 -11.56
CA ALA A 55 -7.69 -8.64 -12.37
C ALA A 55 -6.68 -9.65 -12.96
N GLY A 56 -5.40 -9.29 -13.01
CA GLY A 56 -4.34 -10.09 -13.58
C GLY A 56 -4.34 -10.05 -15.10
N PHE A 57 -3.18 -10.27 -15.69
CA PHE A 57 -3.02 -10.31 -17.13
C PHE A 57 -2.11 -11.44 -17.54
N MET A 58 -2.56 -12.23 -18.50
CA MET A 58 -1.67 -13.11 -19.24
C MET A 58 -1.12 -12.34 -20.43
N GLY A 59 0.16 -12.09 -20.44
CA GLY A 59 0.81 -11.46 -21.58
C GLY A 59 2.23 -11.93 -21.71
N GLY A 60 2.66 -12.13 -22.95
CA GLY A 60 4.10 -12.27 -23.23
C GLY A 60 4.85 -11.01 -22.78
N ALA A 61 6.13 -11.14 -22.51
CA ALA A 61 7.08 -10.07 -22.19
C ALA A 61 6.51 -8.99 -21.26
N ILE A 62 6.26 -9.36 -20.04
CA ILE A 62 5.82 -8.45 -19.01
C ILE A 62 6.94 -7.47 -18.71
N ARG A 63 6.75 -6.24 -19.09
CA ARG A 63 7.58 -5.15 -18.59
C ARG A 63 7.19 -4.93 -17.13
N PHE A 64 7.94 -5.57 -16.25
CA PHE A 64 7.88 -5.20 -14.85
C PHE A 64 8.31 -3.75 -14.75
N GLY A 65 7.37 -2.88 -14.49
CA GLY A 65 7.73 -1.58 -13.96
C GLY A 65 8.60 -1.79 -12.73
N VAL A 66 9.53 -0.90 -12.50
CA VAL A 66 10.45 -0.88 -11.34
C VAL A 66 9.70 -1.11 -10.01
N HIS A 67 8.42 -0.79 -9.98
CA HIS A 67 7.49 -0.91 -8.86
C HIS A 67 7.34 -2.31 -8.27
N HIS A 68 7.55 -3.35 -9.05
CA HIS A 68 7.33 -4.73 -8.60
C HIS A 68 8.59 -5.39 -8.04
N ARG A 69 9.75 -4.81 -8.27
CA ARG A 69 11.04 -5.40 -7.89
C ARG A 69 11.59 -5.00 -6.53
N THR A 70 11.09 -3.96 -5.91
CA THR A 70 11.94 -3.19 -4.99
C THR A 70 11.35 -2.89 -3.65
N GLY A 71 10.10 -3.23 -3.37
CA GLY A 71 9.49 -3.02 -2.05
C GLY A 71 9.38 -4.30 -1.23
N PRO A 72 9.61 -4.25 0.08
CA PRO A 72 9.38 -5.40 0.96
C PRO A 72 7.92 -5.87 0.96
N HIS A 73 7.04 -5.14 0.29
CA HIS A 73 5.61 -5.40 0.18
C HIS A 73 5.11 -5.51 -1.27
N SER A 74 6.00 -5.54 -2.27
CA SER A 74 5.59 -5.82 -3.64
C SER A 74 5.19 -7.29 -3.74
N THR A 75 3.91 -7.56 -3.58
CA THR A 75 3.36 -8.89 -3.71
C THR A 75 2.77 -9.02 -5.10
N THR A 76 3.51 -9.66 -5.97
CA THR A 76 2.97 -10.25 -7.18
C THR A 76 2.43 -11.62 -6.83
N PHE A 77 1.21 -11.90 -7.28
CA PHE A 77 0.60 -13.20 -7.10
C PHE A 77 0.39 -13.83 -8.48
N ASP A 78 0.56 -15.14 -8.56
CA ASP A 78 0.10 -15.92 -9.68
C ASP A 78 -1.43 -16.10 -9.64
N PHE A 79 -1.98 -16.82 -10.60
CA PHE A 79 -3.41 -17.12 -10.64
C PHE A 79 -3.91 -17.95 -9.46
N ASP A 80 -3.04 -18.74 -8.86
CA ASP A 80 -3.36 -19.53 -7.67
C ASP A 80 -3.35 -18.70 -6.39
N GLY A 81 -3.05 -17.40 -6.49
CA GLY A 81 -2.90 -16.50 -5.34
C GLY A 81 -1.61 -16.75 -4.56
N ARG A 82 -0.63 -17.46 -5.13
CA ARG A 82 0.66 -17.70 -4.50
C ARG A 82 1.56 -16.49 -4.69
N ARG A 83 2.26 -16.13 -3.63
CA ARG A 83 3.26 -15.06 -3.70
C ARG A 83 4.41 -15.47 -4.62
N MET A 84 4.66 -14.68 -5.65
CA MET A 84 5.83 -14.83 -6.49
C MET A 84 7.04 -14.22 -5.78
N GLN A 85 7.97 -15.07 -5.38
CA GLN A 85 9.19 -14.63 -4.68
C GLN A 85 10.28 -14.18 -5.65
N ASP A 86 10.29 -14.71 -6.87
CA ASP A 86 11.33 -14.42 -7.85
C ASP A 86 10.75 -14.27 -9.25
N ILE A 87 10.68 -13.02 -9.68
CA ILE A 87 10.20 -12.66 -11.00
C ILE A 87 11.29 -12.85 -12.06
N ALA A 88 12.55 -12.95 -11.65
CA ALA A 88 13.69 -13.14 -12.55
C ALA A 88 13.81 -14.56 -13.08
N SER A 89 13.10 -15.52 -12.47
CA SER A 89 13.20 -16.94 -12.83
C SER A 89 12.38 -17.36 -14.06
N GLY A 90 11.83 -16.42 -14.82
CA GLY A 90 11.28 -16.71 -16.16
C GLY A 90 9.99 -17.52 -16.18
N HIS A 91 9.18 -17.50 -15.15
CA HIS A 91 7.85 -18.11 -15.16
C HIS A 91 6.93 -17.35 -16.13
N ASN A 92 6.94 -17.75 -17.39
CA ASN A 92 6.15 -17.14 -18.48
C ASN A 92 4.63 -17.28 -18.30
N ASN A 93 4.15 -17.95 -17.26
CA ASN A 93 2.75 -18.24 -17.02
C ASN A 93 2.16 -17.52 -15.80
N ALA A 94 2.92 -16.62 -15.18
CA ALA A 94 2.44 -15.93 -14.00
C ALA A 94 1.53 -14.76 -14.35
N PHE A 95 0.43 -14.62 -13.64
CA PHE A 95 -0.44 -13.46 -13.70
C PHE A 95 0.18 -12.32 -12.89
N LEU A 96 0.86 -11.46 -13.61
CA LEU A 96 1.39 -10.26 -13.00
C LEU A 96 0.30 -9.20 -12.85
N GLY A 97 0.24 -8.65 -11.66
CA GLY A 97 -0.77 -7.68 -11.31
C GLY A 97 -2.07 -8.27 -10.75
N ALA A 98 -2.18 -9.59 -10.63
CA ALA A 98 -3.26 -10.23 -9.87
C ALA A 98 -3.25 -9.80 -8.40
N ALA A 99 -4.43 -9.79 -7.78
CA ALA A 99 -4.58 -9.63 -6.34
C ALA A 99 -4.96 -10.97 -5.69
N SER A 100 -4.63 -11.11 -4.40
CA SER A 100 -5.18 -12.18 -3.57
C SER A 100 -6.57 -11.79 -3.07
N PHE A 101 -7.33 -12.79 -2.58
CA PHE A 101 -8.57 -12.52 -1.86
C PHE A 101 -8.37 -11.53 -0.72
N GLN A 102 -7.34 -11.77 0.10
CA GLN A 102 -7.05 -10.92 1.23
C GLN A 102 -6.79 -9.46 0.82
N GLN A 103 -6.01 -9.22 -0.23
CA GLN A 103 -5.78 -7.87 -0.74
C GLN A 103 -7.07 -7.19 -1.18
N ALA A 104 -7.89 -7.86 -1.98
CA ALA A 104 -9.13 -7.30 -2.50
C ALA A 104 -10.14 -7.01 -1.39
N ALA A 105 -10.31 -7.95 -0.45
CA ALA A 105 -11.23 -7.81 0.67
C ALA A 105 -10.77 -6.72 1.65
N VAL A 106 -9.47 -6.65 1.98
CA VAL A 106 -8.91 -5.60 2.84
C VAL A 106 -9.07 -4.23 2.19
N GLU A 107 -8.80 -4.10 0.89
CA GLU A 107 -8.97 -2.83 0.19
C GLU A 107 -10.41 -2.33 0.26
N PHE A 108 -11.39 -3.21 0.04
CA PHE A 108 -12.80 -2.89 0.18
C PHE A 108 -13.14 -2.50 1.64
N ALA A 109 -12.82 -3.34 2.61
CA ALA A 109 -13.15 -3.11 4.01
C ALA A 109 -12.52 -1.82 4.56
N THR A 110 -11.24 -1.57 4.23
CA THR A 110 -10.52 -0.36 4.66
C THR A 110 -11.10 0.89 4.02
N SER A 111 -11.46 0.85 2.73
CA SER A 111 -12.13 1.98 2.07
C SER A 111 -13.45 2.34 2.76
N GLN A 112 -14.29 1.34 3.07
CA GLN A 112 -15.54 1.57 3.78
C GLN A 112 -15.30 2.13 5.19
N LYS A 113 -14.34 1.56 5.93
CA LYS A 113 -14.00 2.00 7.27
C LYS A 113 -13.51 3.45 7.29
N LEU A 114 -12.53 3.79 6.45
CA LEU A 114 -11.99 5.16 6.38
C LEU A 114 -13.06 6.18 5.96
N ALA A 115 -13.91 5.83 5.00
CA ALA A 115 -15.05 6.68 4.61
C ALA A 115 -16.00 6.92 5.79
N SER A 116 -16.32 5.88 6.57
CA SER A 116 -17.19 6.00 7.76
C SER A 116 -16.57 6.85 8.88
N LEU A 117 -15.24 6.92 8.93
CA LEU A 117 -14.49 7.78 9.85
C LEU A 117 -14.32 9.23 9.33
N GLY A 118 -14.88 9.55 8.16
CA GLY A 118 -14.86 10.89 7.57
C GLY A 118 -13.62 11.20 6.72
N TYR A 119 -12.77 10.22 6.44
CA TYR A 119 -11.63 10.42 5.54
C TYR A 119 -12.07 10.39 4.08
N SER A 120 -11.46 11.24 3.27
CA SER A 120 -11.67 11.26 1.83
C SER A 120 -10.91 10.10 1.19
N VAL A 121 -11.63 9.12 0.66
CA VAL A 121 -11.06 7.92 0.03
C VAL A 121 -11.60 7.73 -1.37
N VAL A 122 -10.82 7.09 -2.22
CA VAL A 122 -11.32 6.59 -3.50
C VAL A 122 -12.35 5.49 -3.21
N PRO A 123 -13.61 5.63 -3.66
CA PRO A 123 -14.66 4.67 -3.34
C PRO A 123 -14.34 3.28 -3.90
N CYS A 124 -14.03 2.33 -3.02
CA CYS A 124 -14.00 0.92 -3.36
C CYS A 124 -15.44 0.37 -3.21
N ILE A 125 -16.09 0.08 -4.33
CA ILE A 125 -17.52 -0.25 -4.38
C ILE A 125 -17.80 -1.74 -4.41
N GLY A 126 -16.75 -2.56 -4.41
CA GLY A 126 -16.85 -4.00 -4.40
C GLY A 126 -15.51 -4.67 -4.71
N TYR A 127 -15.54 -5.97 -4.77
CA TYR A 127 -14.43 -6.81 -5.19
C TYR A 127 -14.95 -8.06 -5.90
N GLY A 128 -14.08 -8.83 -6.51
CA GLY A 128 -14.51 -10.04 -7.20
C GLY A 128 -13.37 -10.96 -7.55
N ARG A 129 -13.70 -12.06 -8.19
CA ARG A 129 -12.74 -13.04 -8.70
C ARG A 129 -12.96 -13.37 -10.15
N VAL A 130 -11.89 -13.72 -10.80
CA VAL A 130 -11.85 -14.28 -12.14
C VAL A 130 -11.25 -15.66 -12.05
N GLN A 131 -11.94 -16.65 -12.60
CA GLN A 131 -11.46 -18.02 -12.65
C GLN A 131 -11.40 -18.50 -14.11
N GLN A 132 -10.28 -19.13 -14.46
CA GLN A 132 -10.08 -19.77 -15.75
C GLN A 132 -9.40 -21.14 -15.54
N GLY A 133 -10.17 -22.20 -15.66
CA GLY A 133 -9.72 -23.53 -15.25
C GLY A 133 -9.45 -23.56 -13.73
N ASP A 134 -8.27 -24.02 -13.35
CA ASP A 134 -7.85 -24.08 -11.94
C ASP A 134 -7.23 -22.77 -11.42
N HIS A 135 -7.09 -21.77 -12.29
CA HIS A 135 -6.48 -20.49 -11.95
C HIS A 135 -7.52 -19.50 -11.44
N VAL A 136 -7.27 -18.92 -10.28
CA VAL A 136 -8.12 -17.90 -9.64
C VAL A 136 -7.31 -16.66 -9.35
N SER A 137 -7.84 -15.51 -9.73
CA SER A 137 -7.31 -14.20 -9.39
C SER A 137 -8.43 -13.33 -8.80
N TRP A 138 -8.05 -12.40 -7.95
CA TRP A 138 -9.00 -11.47 -7.33
C TRP A 138 -8.75 -10.04 -7.78
N PHE A 139 -9.77 -9.21 -7.68
CA PHE A 139 -9.68 -7.79 -8.02
C PHE A 139 -10.52 -6.93 -7.08
N SER A 140 -10.10 -5.69 -6.93
CA SER A 140 -10.87 -4.63 -6.29
C SER A 140 -11.55 -3.76 -7.34
N LEU A 141 -12.72 -3.23 -7.03
CA LEU A 141 -13.55 -2.45 -7.94
C LEU A 141 -13.78 -1.05 -7.38
N PHE A 142 -13.31 -0.05 -8.11
CA PHE A 142 -13.37 1.34 -7.71
C PHE A 142 -14.21 2.17 -8.64
N GLU A 143 -14.83 3.23 -8.09
CA GLU A 143 -15.47 4.29 -8.87
C GLU A 143 -14.50 5.49 -8.95
N TYR A 144 -14.18 5.92 -10.18
CA TYR A 144 -13.25 7.01 -10.49
C TYR A 144 -13.94 8.08 -11.34
N GLU A 145 -13.57 9.34 -11.17
CA GLU A 145 -13.80 10.38 -12.17
C GLU A 145 -12.68 10.31 -13.24
N LYS A 146 -12.99 10.73 -14.46
CA LYS A 146 -12.04 10.64 -15.58
C LYS A 146 -10.83 11.58 -15.42
N ASP A 147 -11.05 12.69 -14.74
CA ASP A 147 -10.08 13.79 -14.55
C ASP A 147 -9.21 13.67 -13.31
N TRP A 148 -9.41 12.64 -12.50
CA TRP A 148 -8.58 12.42 -11.34
C TRP A 148 -7.14 12.06 -11.74
N ILE A 149 -6.16 12.73 -11.11
CA ILE A 149 -4.74 12.55 -11.38
C ILE A 149 -4.00 12.02 -10.16
N ASN A 150 -2.94 11.26 -10.41
CA ASN A 150 -2.02 10.85 -9.35
C ASN A 150 -1.19 12.05 -8.88
N VAL A 151 -0.98 12.15 -7.57
CA VAL A 151 -0.16 13.19 -6.95
C VAL A 151 0.98 12.61 -6.11
N ASP A 152 1.42 11.44 -6.48
CA ASP A 152 2.46 10.69 -5.76
C ASP A 152 3.81 11.42 -5.75
N GLU A 153 4.04 12.31 -6.72
CA GLU A 153 5.25 13.14 -6.84
C GLU A 153 5.15 14.49 -6.11
N SER A 154 3.96 14.86 -5.61
CA SER A 154 3.77 16.10 -4.86
C SER A 154 4.46 16.02 -3.49
N LEU A 155 5.33 16.99 -3.21
CA LEU A 155 6.00 17.09 -1.90
C LEU A 155 5.00 17.26 -0.77
N GLU A 156 3.99 18.11 -0.96
CA GLU A 156 2.93 18.38 0.02
C GLU A 156 2.11 17.11 0.31
N ALA A 157 1.72 16.38 -0.73
CA ALA A 157 1.00 15.12 -0.60
C ALA A 157 1.83 14.07 0.16
N ASN A 158 3.15 14.05 -0.03
CA ASN A 158 4.04 13.13 0.68
C ASN A 158 4.21 13.50 2.17
N ILE A 159 4.29 14.79 2.49
CA ILE A 159 4.32 15.27 3.88
C ILE A 159 3.01 14.88 4.59
N GLU A 160 1.87 15.18 3.97
CA GLU A 160 0.56 14.86 4.52
C GLU A 160 0.36 13.34 4.67
N ASN A 161 0.91 12.56 3.75
CA ASN A 161 0.91 11.09 3.81
C ASN A 161 1.60 10.59 5.09
N GLY A 162 2.79 11.09 5.40
CA GLY A 162 3.52 10.74 6.62
C GLY A 162 2.74 11.10 7.89
N ARG A 163 2.16 12.29 7.94
CA ARG A 163 1.32 12.74 9.05
C ARG A 163 0.11 11.80 9.25
N LEU A 164 -0.58 11.49 8.17
CA LEU A 164 -1.81 10.71 8.24
C LEU A 164 -1.56 9.22 8.52
N ILE A 165 -0.44 8.64 8.08
CA ILE A 165 -0.04 7.28 8.46
C ILE A 165 0.02 7.15 9.99
N VAL A 166 0.66 8.11 10.66
CA VAL A 166 0.76 8.11 12.13
C VAL A 166 -0.59 8.41 12.79
N GLU A 167 -1.35 9.37 12.27
CA GLU A 167 -2.67 9.71 12.78
C GLU A 167 -3.62 8.51 12.74
N LEU A 168 -3.68 7.77 11.63
CA LEU A 168 -4.54 6.59 11.49
C LEU A 168 -4.12 5.47 12.47
N ALA A 169 -2.82 5.31 12.67
CA ALA A 169 -2.31 4.33 13.64
C ALA A 169 -2.71 4.70 15.07
N VAL A 170 -2.53 5.96 15.47
CA VAL A 170 -2.79 6.42 16.83
C VAL A 170 -4.29 6.49 17.14
N LYS A 171 -5.08 7.08 16.24
CA LYS A 171 -6.50 7.33 16.49
C LYS A 171 -7.38 6.11 16.22
N HIS A 172 -7.00 5.26 15.28
CA HIS A 172 -7.88 4.21 14.77
C HIS A 172 -7.26 2.81 14.78
N ASN A 173 -6.03 2.66 15.28
CA ASN A 173 -5.27 1.41 15.24
C ASN A 173 -5.12 0.83 13.82
N LEU A 174 -5.14 1.69 12.81
CA LEU A 174 -4.99 1.32 11.42
C LEU A 174 -3.55 1.59 10.97
N VAL A 175 -2.78 0.54 10.78
CA VAL A 175 -1.39 0.64 10.32
C VAL A 175 -1.29 0.20 8.87
N GLY A 176 -0.78 1.06 8.04
CA GLY A 176 -0.55 0.83 6.62
C GLY A 176 -0.03 2.07 5.94
N TYR A 177 0.18 1.97 4.65
CA TYR A 177 0.54 3.10 3.80
C TYR A 177 -0.44 3.20 2.65
N PHE A 178 -0.51 4.36 2.02
CA PHE A 178 -1.43 4.66 0.94
C PHE A 178 -0.82 5.69 0.00
N TRP A 179 -1.50 5.89 -1.11
CA TRP A 179 -1.20 6.90 -2.10
C TRP A 179 -2.32 7.91 -2.17
N TYR A 180 -2.06 9.04 -2.80
CA TYR A 180 -3.08 10.04 -3.07
C TYR A 180 -3.45 10.11 -4.55
N ILE A 181 -4.71 10.42 -4.80
CA ILE A 181 -5.21 10.90 -6.05
C ILE A 181 -5.84 12.27 -5.84
N GLN A 182 -5.62 13.17 -6.75
CA GLN A 182 -6.23 14.50 -6.69
C GLN A 182 -7.57 14.46 -7.41
N ALA A 183 -8.66 14.73 -6.67
CA ALA A 183 -10.02 14.83 -7.21
C ALA A 183 -10.28 16.23 -7.73
N GLN A 184 -9.89 17.24 -6.98
CA GLN A 184 -9.95 18.66 -7.34
C GLN A 184 -8.72 19.35 -6.77
N LYS A 185 -8.42 20.57 -7.21
CA LYS A 185 -7.27 21.30 -6.70
C LYS A 185 -7.35 21.42 -5.17
N GLY A 186 -6.34 20.91 -4.49
CA GLY A 186 -6.26 20.90 -3.03
C GLY A 186 -7.09 19.83 -2.33
N GLN A 187 -7.80 18.96 -3.06
CA GLN A 187 -8.54 17.84 -2.49
C GLN A 187 -7.90 16.51 -2.90
N TRP A 188 -7.37 15.79 -1.93
CA TRP A 188 -6.75 14.49 -2.10
C TRP A 188 -7.63 13.37 -1.55
N LEU A 189 -7.67 12.25 -2.27
CA LEU A 189 -8.34 11.02 -1.87
C LEU A 189 -7.31 9.93 -1.64
N LEU A 190 -7.45 9.18 -0.55
CA LEU A 190 -6.60 8.03 -0.27
C LEU A 190 -6.94 6.89 -1.24
N LYS A 191 -5.91 6.24 -1.79
CA LYS A 191 -6.02 5.05 -2.64
C LYS A 191 -5.00 3.99 -2.23
N ASP A 192 -5.12 2.78 -2.79
CA ASP A 192 -4.21 1.66 -2.56
C ASP A 192 -4.19 1.20 -1.09
N LEU A 193 -5.37 0.96 -0.54
CA LEU A 193 -5.60 0.70 0.88
C LEU A 193 -5.40 -0.77 1.31
N HIS A 194 -4.99 -1.64 0.39
CA HIS A 194 -4.76 -3.06 0.67
C HIS A 194 -3.63 -3.37 1.69
N PRO A 195 -2.64 -2.48 1.92
CA PRO A 195 -1.62 -2.74 2.94
C PRO A 195 -2.10 -2.47 4.38
N PHE A 196 -3.29 -1.90 4.55
CA PHE A 196 -3.80 -1.61 5.89
C PHE A 196 -4.16 -2.86 6.67
N ARG A 197 -3.88 -2.81 7.97
CA ARG A 197 -4.31 -3.79 8.95
C ARG A 197 -4.68 -3.12 10.26
N GLU A 198 -5.58 -3.73 10.99
CA GLU A 198 -5.86 -3.32 12.36
C GLU A 198 -4.78 -3.87 13.29
N VAL A 199 -4.14 -2.97 14.01
CA VAL A 199 -3.07 -3.30 14.94
C VAL A 199 -3.31 -2.50 16.21
N SER A 200 -3.71 -3.20 17.28
CA SER A 200 -3.93 -2.54 18.58
C SER A 200 -2.71 -2.71 19.48
N PRO A 201 -2.25 -1.64 20.15
CA PRO A 201 -1.23 -1.75 21.20
C PRO A 201 -1.65 -2.65 22.36
N LEU A 202 -2.95 -2.87 22.54
CA LEU A 202 -3.49 -3.77 23.58
C LEU A 202 -3.24 -5.24 23.27
N ASN A 203 -3.12 -5.60 21.99
CA ASN A 203 -2.98 -6.98 21.51
C ASN A 203 -1.55 -7.37 21.15
N MET A 204 -0.60 -6.45 21.28
CA MET A 204 0.81 -6.70 20.99
C MET A 204 1.71 -5.83 21.88
N SER A 205 2.99 -6.19 21.96
CA SER A 205 3.93 -5.29 22.62
C SER A 205 3.93 -3.93 21.94
N GLN A 206 3.99 -2.89 22.72
CA GLN A 206 3.95 -1.51 22.22
C GLN A 206 5.12 -1.22 21.25
N ILE A 207 6.28 -1.84 21.47
CA ILE A 207 7.41 -1.77 20.53
C ILE A 207 7.02 -2.37 19.18
N SER A 208 6.36 -3.52 19.17
CA SER A 208 5.91 -4.14 17.91
C SER A 208 4.93 -3.22 17.16
N TRP A 209 4.09 -2.50 17.89
CA TRP A 209 3.19 -1.52 17.29
C TRP A 209 3.97 -0.34 16.70
N VAL A 210 4.88 0.28 17.45
CA VAL A 210 5.74 1.37 16.95
C VAL A 210 6.55 0.94 15.74
N LEU A 211 7.13 -0.26 15.75
CA LEU A 211 7.89 -0.81 14.63
C LEU A 211 7.02 -1.00 13.38
N GLN A 212 5.75 -1.33 13.54
CA GLN A 212 4.84 -1.43 12.41
C GLN A 212 4.48 -0.08 11.82
N VAL A 213 4.28 0.94 12.65
CA VAL A 213 4.10 2.32 12.19
C VAL A 213 5.34 2.80 11.44
N ILE A 214 6.53 2.54 11.98
CA ILE A 214 7.81 2.86 11.33
C ILE A 214 7.94 2.13 9.99
N ALA A 215 7.57 0.87 9.91
CA ALA A 215 7.62 0.11 8.66
C ALA A 215 6.69 0.71 7.58
N ALA A 216 5.51 1.19 7.97
CA ALA A 216 4.59 1.88 7.07
C ALA A 216 5.18 3.23 6.59
N LEU A 217 5.71 4.05 7.50
CA LEU A 217 6.40 5.29 7.18
C LEU A 217 7.60 5.05 6.26
N TYR A 218 8.44 4.08 6.60
CA TYR A 218 9.61 3.73 5.80
C TYR A 218 9.22 3.29 4.39
N THR A 219 8.17 2.51 4.25
CA THR A 219 7.68 2.11 2.92
C THR A 219 7.30 3.34 2.10
N ARG A 220 6.70 4.34 2.73
CA ARG A 220 6.36 5.59 2.04
C ARG A 220 7.60 6.42 1.72
N CYS A 221 8.57 6.50 2.61
CA CYS A 221 9.88 7.13 2.39
C CYS A 221 10.60 6.49 1.20
N TRP A 222 10.65 5.16 1.20
CA TRP A 222 11.24 4.40 0.11
C TRP A 222 10.54 4.69 -1.23
N ALA A 223 9.21 4.70 -1.25
CA ALA A 223 8.44 5.03 -2.44
C ALA A 223 8.74 6.44 -2.93
N CYS A 224 8.79 7.44 -2.05
CA CYS A 224 9.15 8.81 -2.39
C CYS A 224 10.55 8.91 -3.01
N ARG A 225 11.52 8.18 -2.47
CA ARG A 225 12.87 8.08 -3.04
C ARG A 225 12.88 7.57 -4.48
N HIS A 226 12.06 6.57 -4.77
CA HIS A 226 12.05 5.92 -6.08
C HIS A 226 11.24 6.70 -7.13
N PHE A 227 10.13 7.29 -6.74
CA PHE A 227 9.25 8.01 -7.65
C PHE A 227 9.67 9.46 -7.85
N GLY A 228 10.24 10.08 -6.83
CA GLY A 228 10.78 11.43 -6.90
C GLY A 228 12.03 11.55 -7.77
N ALA A 229 12.69 10.43 -8.09
CA ALA A 229 13.86 10.43 -9.00
C ALA A 229 13.52 10.83 -10.46
N GLY A 230 12.24 10.92 -10.81
CA GLY A 230 11.78 11.47 -12.10
C GLY A 230 11.59 12.99 -12.13
N LEU A 231 11.77 13.66 -11.00
CA LEU A 231 11.78 15.13 -10.97
C LEU A 231 13.10 15.59 -11.58
N ASP A 232 13.03 16.49 -12.57
CA ASP A 232 14.20 17.09 -13.26
C ASP A 232 15.08 17.96 -12.33
N MET A 233 15.04 17.71 -11.03
CA MET A 233 15.83 18.43 -10.03
C MET A 233 16.90 17.51 -9.44
N PRO A 234 18.14 17.99 -9.28
CA PRO A 234 19.23 17.23 -8.66
C PRO A 234 19.06 17.21 -7.13
N ILE A 235 18.00 16.52 -6.65
CA ILE A 235 17.76 16.33 -5.22
C ILE A 235 18.40 15.00 -4.78
N ASP A 236 19.10 15.01 -3.65
CA ASP A 236 19.62 13.78 -3.03
C ASP A 236 18.45 12.78 -2.82
N PRO A 237 18.58 11.54 -3.30
CA PRO A 237 17.54 10.52 -3.09
C PRO A 237 17.15 10.30 -1.63
N ASP A 238 18.07 10.46 -0.69
CA ASP A 238 17.76 10.33 0.74
C ASP A 238 17.03 11.55 1.28
N GLU A 239 17.25 12.73 0.68
CA GLU A 239 16.46 13.94 0.97
C GLU A 239 15.01 13.78 0.51
N LEU A 240 14.81 13.24 -0.70
CA LEU A 240 13.46 12.86 -1.17
C LEU A 240 12.79 11.84 -0.24
N ALA A 241 13.55 10.85 0.21
CA ALA A 241 13.05 9.85 1.15
C ALA A 241 12.66 10.42 2.52
N SER A 242 13.25 11.54 2.93
CA SER A 242 12.92 12.19 4.21
C SER A 242 11.60 12.95 4.19
N ILE A 243 11.05 13.25 3.00
CA ILE A 243 9.87 14.13 2.86
C ILE A 243 8.64 13.61 3.63
N PRO A 244 8.27 12.33 3.58
CA PRO A 244 7.16 11.84 4.41
C PRO A 244 7.40 12.00 5.90
N LEU A 245 8.65 11.96 6.37
CA LEU A 245 8.99 12.17 7.78
C LEU A 245 8.70 13.60 8.24
N LYS A 246 8.71 14.58 7.34
CA LYS A 246 8.36 15.98 7.65
C LYS A 246 6.92 16.12 8.12
N GLY A 247 6.07 15.15 7.86
CA GLY A 247 4.70 15.10 8.40
C GLY A 247 4.63 14.91 9.92
N ILE A 248 5.70 14.40 10.55
CA ILE A 248 5.77 14.15 12.00
C ILE A 248 6.95 14.86 12.66
N LEU A 249 7.97 15.23 11.90
CA LEU A 249 9.17 15.92 12.33
C LEU A 249 9.50 16.99 11.27
N ALA A 250 9.04 18.22 11.49
CA ALA A 250 9.00 19.29 10.47
C ALA A 250 10.35 19.56 9.79
N ASP A 251 11.45 19.38 10.51
CA ASP A 251 12.83 19.58 10.03
C ASP A 251 13.54 18.26 9.70
N ALA A 252 12.77 17.19 9.41
CA ALA A 252 13.34 15.91 9.02
C ALA A 252 14.25 16.03 7.80
N SER A 253 15.36 15.31 7.84
CA SER A 253 16.46 15.38 6.88
C SER A 253 16.82 14.00 6.31
N ALA A 254 17.69 13.97 5.32
CA ALA A 254 18.28 12.74 4.80
C ALA A 254 18.94 11.89 5.90
N GLN A 255 19.50 12.51 6.93
CA GLN A 255 20.10 11.78 8.06
C GLN A 255 19.03 11.02 8.86
N ASP A 256 17.88 11.64 9.15
CA ASP A 256 16.77 10.97 9.86
C ASP A 256 16.27 9.76 9.09
N TYR A 257 16.21 9.85 7.75
CA TYR A 257 15.86 8.70 6.92
C TYR A 257 16.93 7.59 6.99
N ARG A 258 18.23 7.96 6.90
CA ARG A 258 19.33 6.98 6.99
C ARG A 258 19.35 6.28 8.36
N ASP A 259 19.16 7.03 9.44
CA ASP A 259 19.11 6.48 10.79
C ASP A 259 17.94 5.52 10.95
N LEU A 260 16.74 5.91 10.48
CA LEU A 260 15.57 5.05 10.47
C LEU A 260 15.84 3.75 9.69
N LYS A 261 16.42 3.86 8.50
CA LYS A 261 16.72 2.73 7.62
C LYS A 261 17.74 1.77 8.23
N LEU A 262 18.89 2.29 8.64
CA LEU A 262 20.05 1.46 9.01
C LEU A 262 19.93 0.91 10.43
N ASN A 263 19.43 1.72 11.37
CA ASN A 263 19.46 1.39 12.79
C ASN A 263 18.16 0.74 13.30
N ILE A 264 17.05 0.86 12.53
CA ILE A 264 15.76 0.36 12.98
C ILE A 264 15.17 -0.63 11.95
N VAL A 265 14.91 -0.16 10.72
CA VAL A 265 14.16 -0.95 9.74
C VAL A 265 14.93 -2.16 9.25
N GLN A 266 16.19 -1.99 8.86
CA GLN A 266 17.01 -3.11 8.39
C GLN A 266 17.21 -4.18 9.46
N PRO A 267 17.64 -3.87 10.71
CA PRO A 267 17.73 -4.87 11.77
C PRO A 267 16.39 -5.56 12.06
N TYR A 268 15.27 -4.81 12.02
CA TYR A 268 13.94 -5.37 12.24
C TYR A 268 13.50 -6.34 11.14
N ILE A 269 13.80 -6.02 9.87
CA ILE A 269 13.42 -6.87 8.73
C ILE A 269 14.33 -8.09 8.61
N GLN A 270 15.63 -7.90 8.74
CA GLN A 270 16.63 -8.97 8.58
C GLN A 270 16.53 -10.02 9.67
N ARG A 271 16.21 -9.61 10.91
CA ARG A 271 16.02 -10.48 12.08
C ARG A 271 17.02 -11.63 12.10
N ASP A 272 18.31 -11.30 11.98
CA ASP A 272 19.36 -12.30 12.11
C ASP A 272 19.17 -13.03 13.45
N PRO A 273 18.95 -14.35 13.47
CA PRO A 273 18.69 -15.09 14.71
C PRO A 273 19.82 -14.97 15.73
N HIS A 274 21.04 -14.66 15.28
CA HIS A 274 22.21 -14.55 16.12
C HIS A 274 22.46 -13.13 16.64
N ASP A 275 21.90 -12.10 16.01
CA ASP A 275 22.19 -10.70 16.35
C ASP A 275 20.93 -9.84 16.61
N PHE A 276 19.72 -10.41 16.42
CA PHE A 276 18.49 -9.69 16.68
C PHE A 276 18.23 -9.56 18.18
N SER A 277 18.27 -8.32 18.68
CA SER A 277 17.91 -8.00 20.07
C SER A 277 16.85 -6.89 20.07
N ILE A 278 15.71 -7.19 20.69
CA ILE A 278 14.63 -6.21 20.85
C ILE A 278 15.08 -5.02 21.71
N ASN A 279 16.00 -5.23 22.64
CA ASN A 279 16.55 -4.17 23.49
C ASN A 279 17.42 -3.21 22.66
N ARG A 280 18.32 -3.74 21.82
CA ARG A 280 19.11 -2.89 20.90
C ARG A 280 18.24 -2.10 19.95
N LEU A 281 17.16 -2.71 19.46
CA LEU A 281 16.23 -2.04 18.58
C LEU A 281 15.48 -0.91 19.31
N PHE A 282 15.12 -1.13 20.57
CA PHE A 282 14.54 -0.09 21.42
C PHE A 282 15.52 1.04 21.70
N ASP A 283 16.77 0.73 22.02
CA ASP A 283 17.83 1.73 22.22
C ASP A 283 18.02 2.57 20.93
N SER A 284 17.95 1.94 19.76
CA SER A 284 18.01 2.63 18.47
C SER A 284 16.80 3.52 18.24
N LEU A 285 15.59 3.10 18.65
CA LEU A 285 14.39 3.93 18.63
C LEU A 285 14.54 5.16 19.52
N CYS A 286 15.02 4.97 20.74
CA CYS A 286 15.27 6.06 21.69
C CYS A 286 16.35 7.04 21.22
N ALA A 287 17.33 6.57 20.45
CA ALA A 287 18.38 7.41 19.87
C ALA A 287 17.96 8.13 18.59
N SER A 288 16.92 7.67 17.92
CA SER A 288 16.40 8.24 16.66
C SER A 288 15.40 9.36 16.95
N ARG A 289 15.55 10.51 16.28
CA ARG A 289 14.58 11.62 16.39
C ARG A 289 13.16 11.19 15.99
N VAL A 290 13.03 10.43 14.90
CA VAL A 290 11.74 9.87 14.46
C VAL A 290 11.18 8.89 15.49
N GLY A 291 12.04 8.05 16.05
CA GLY A 291 11.65 7.10 17.10
C GLY A 291 11.16 7.81 18.35
N GLN A 292 11.84 8.87 18.80
CA GLN A 292 11.43 9.68 19.94
C GLN A 292 10.04 10.29 19.76
N VAL A 293 9.78 10.91 18.58
CA VAL A 293 8.45 11.48 18.28
C VAL A 293 7.36 10.42 18.37
N LEU A 294 7.59 9.21 17.86
CA LEU A 294 6.59 8.15 17.91
C LEU A 294 6.41 7.58 19.34
N LEU A 295 7.48 7.52 20.13
CA LEU A 295 7.40 7.13 21.53
C LEU A 295 6.64 8.18 22.36
N ASP A 296 6.83 9.47 22.09
CA ASP A 296 6.14 10.56 22.77
C ASP A 296 4.63 10.60 22.46
N ILE A 297 4.25 10.24 21.22
CA ILE A 297 2.84 10.10 20.83
C ILE A 297 2.17 8.93 21.56
N CYS A 298 2.97 7.95 22.01
CA CYS A 298 2.52 6.78 22.75
C CYS A 298 3.18 6.71 24.14
N PRO A 299 2.89 7.63 25.06
CA PRO A 299 3.57 7.77 26.34
C PRO A 299 3.49 6.53 27.23
N ASP A 300 2.39 5.77 27.15
CA ASP A 300 2.25 4.49 27.87
C ASP A 300 3.27 3.43 27.41
N THR A 301 3.80 3.58 26.19
CA THR A 301 4.82 2.68 25.65
C THR A 301 6.14 2.82 26.38
N TYR A 302 6.52 4.06 26.70
CA TYR A 302 7.80 4.37 27.35
C TYR A 302 7.79 3.97 28.82
N ALA A 303 6.73 4.28 29.55
CA ALA A 303 6.61 3.98 30.98
C ALA A 303 6.63 2.48 31.25
N ARG A 304 5.87 1.68 30.52
CA ARG A 304 5.78 0.23 30.70
C ARG A 304 7.06 -0.52 30.31
N TRP A 305 7.82 -0.01 29.33
CA TRP A 305 9.10 -0.62 28.97
C TRP A 305 10.14 -0.48 30.07
N HIS A 306 10.24 0.71 30.66
CA HIS A 306 11.14 0.95 31.79
C HIS A 306 10.77 0.14 33.05
N GLU A 307 9.51 -0.18 33.24
CA GLU A 307 9.06 -1.06 34.31
C GLU A 307 9.39 -2.53 34.05
N CYS A 308 9.24 -3.01 32.80
CA CYS A 308 9.57 -4.40 32.42
C CYS A 308 11.08 -4.68 32.32
N GLY A 309 11.90 -3.68 32.00
CA GLY A 309 13.36 -3.82 31.88
C GLY A 309 14.10 -3.79 33.23
N LYS A 310 13.38 -3.58 34.35
CA LYS A 310 13.93 -3.59 35.71
C LYS A 310 13.60 -4.88 36.48
N GLN A 311 12.90 -5.82 35.85
CA GLN A 311 12.68 -7.18 36.34
C GLN A 311 13.63 -8.15 35.63
#